data_087c8d43d8fc1cf046c90c5bafbd18d3
#
_entry.id   087c8d43d8fc1cf046c90c5bafbd18d3
#
_cell.length_a   1.000
_cell.length_b   1.000
_cell.length_c   1.000
_cell.angle_alpha   90.00
_cell.angle_beta   90.00
_cell.angle_gamma   90.00
#
_symmetry.space_group_name_H-M   'P 1'
#
loop_
_entity.id
_entity.type
_entity.pdbx_description
1 polymer ?
#
loop_
_entity_poly.entity_id
_entity_poly.type
_entity_poly.pdbx_seq_one_letter_code
_entity_poly.pdbx_strand_id
1 'polypeptide(L)'
;MTESQTKGLGALVTSLLTLVLLALGALLIQPRLSERRQLLPDRYVLTADEVAALPQGTLPVVLDRRLGQDQNDFRFRLLKLVLERSGTPFALGFSAAVQPQDEAIAALAEGQKAGRRNPLRLSVGVYGAGPELNRRLRAVPIPVTGGILGLRAGWTNQASLAELQTIRSLQDLQRIVLVQGLGWSDVEIFDRAGLRTYTARSEKLLRLVNDNRVQLFPRGVAELEAEASVVRSLYPQMLLDPHLLIVYPFAGFFYVAPENTELAAAIQTGFERVIADGSYQRLVEEAIMTPWLRRQLKLRSRRILVLQNPEAADVLADVNPDHWIVPWNDLLSGRITSGNDLCSSSGLKRLCVN
;
A
#
# COMPACT_ATOMS: atom_id res chain seq x y z
N MET A 1 -16.39 70.04 3.77
CA MET A 1 -16.11 68.69 4.26
C MET A 1 -14.88 68.77 5.11
N THR A 2 -15.02 68.55 6.41
CA THR A 2 -14.00 68.81 7.44
C THR A 2 -13.01 67.65 7.53
N GLU A 3 -11.77 67.98 7.79
CA GLU A 3 -10.62 67.06 7.94
C GLU A 3 -10.85 65.86 8.88
N SER A 4 -11.86 65.94 9.74
CA SER A 4 -12.30 64.88 10.65
C SER A 4 -13.03 63.73 9.95
N GLN A 5 -13.69 63.91 8.81
CA GLN A 5 -14.41 62.87 8.09
C GLN A 5 -13.47 61.98 7.25
N THR A 6 -12.34 62.54 6.79
CA THR A 6 -11.33 61.75 6.03
C THR A 6 -10.51 60.82 6.94
N LYS A 7 -10.26 61.18 8.20
CA LYS A 7 -9.54 60.29 9.14
C LYS A 7 -10.38 59.12 9.59
N GLY A 8 -11.71 59.27 9.73
CA GLY A 8 -12.62 58.18 10.06
C GLY A 8 -12.76 57.12 8.96
N LEU A 9 -12.77 57.56 7.71
CA LEU A 9 -12.89 56.66 6.56
C LEU A 9 -11.62 55.82 6.33
N GLY A 10 -10.43 56.42 6.57
CA GLY A 10 -9.15 55.69 6.48
C GLY A 10 -9.01 54.58 7.52
N ALA A 11 -9.48 54.82 8.79
CA ALA A 11 -9.44 53.83 9.84
C ALA A 11 -10.41 52.67 9.60
N LEU A 12 -11.59 52.96 9.03
CA LEU A 12 -12.57 51.92 8.67
C LEU A 12 -12.09 51.02 7.51
N VAL A 13 -11.43 51.57 6.49
CA VAL A 13 -10.90 50.85 5.35
C VAL A 13 -9.72 49.98 5.75
N THR A 14 -8.83 50.46 6.63
CA THR A 14 -7.71 49.65 7.17
C THR A 14 -8.22 48.50 8.04
N SER A 15 -9.22 48.73 8.91
CA SER A 15 -9.82 47.64 9.70
C SER A 15 -10.51 46.59 8.84
N LEU A 16 -11.20 46.98 7.77
CA LEU A 16 -11.83 46.02 6.83
C LEU A 16 -10.81 45.21 6.06
N LEU A 17 -9.72 45.84 5.57
CA LEU A 17 -8.64 45.15 4.90
C LEU A 17 -7.93 44.12 5.82
N THR A 18 -7.71 44.47 7.07
CA THR A 18 -7.09 43.57 8.07
C THR A 18 -7.99 42.38 8.36
N LEU A 19 -9.31 42.58 8.49
CA LEU A 19 -10.27 41.48 8.67
C LEU A 19 -10.38 40.57 7.45
N VAL A 20 -10.32 41.10 6.23
CA VAL A 20 -10.32 40.32 4.99
C VAL A 20 -9.03 39.50 4.86
N LEU A 21 -7.88 40.07 5.20
CA LEU A 21 -6.59 39.36 5.17
C LEU A 21 -6.52 38.27 6.25
N LEU A 22 -7.09 38.48 7.41
CA LEU A 22 -7.22 37.47 8.47
C LEU A 22 -8.18 36.34 8.06
N ALA A 23 -9.30 36.68 7.40
CA ALA A 23 -10.24 35.69 6.87
C ALA A 23 -9.66 34.86 5.71
N LEU A 24 -8.92 35.51 4.79
CA LEU A 24 -8.19 34.83 3.72
C LEU A 24 -7.04 33.97 4.26
N GLY A 25 -6.32 34.44 5.27
CA GLY A 25 -5.31 33.66 5.97
C GLY A 25 -5.90 32.42 6.66
N ALA A 26 -7.06 32.56 7.30
CA ALA A 26 -7.78 31.45 7.91
C ALA A 26 -8.30 30.43 6.87
N LEU A 27 -8.77 30.88 5.70
CA LEU A 27 -9.18 30.04 4.57
C LEU A 27 -8.02 29.27 3.93
N LEU A 28 -6.82 29.88 3.87
CA LEU A 28 -5.61 29.22 3.35
C LEU A 28 -4.95 28.27 4.36
N ILE A 29 -5.24 28.43 5.65
CA ILE A 29 -4.73 27.57 6.72
C ILE A 29 -5.67 26.37 6.99
N GLN A 30 -6.96 26.49 6.69
CA GLN A 30 -7.95 25.41 6.90
C GLN A 30 -7.61 24.07 6.20
N PRO A 31 -7.11 24.02 4.96
CA PRO A 31 -6.71 22.75 4.36
C PRO A 31 -5.55 22.08 5.10
N ARG A 32 -4.59 22.87 5.60
CA ARG A 32 -3.44 22.34 6.36
C ARG A 32 -3.81 21.88 7.78
N LEU A 33 -4.83 22.45 8.35
CA LEU A 33 -5.37 22.01 9.65
C LEU A 33 -6.28 20.78 9.51
N SER A 34 -6.98 20.64 8.38
CA SER A 34 -7.78 19.44 8.10
C SER A 34 -6.90 18.23 7.77
N GLU A 35 -5.75 18.41 7.12
CA GLU A 35 -4.74 17.35 6.94
C GLU A 35 -4.14 16.89 8.28
N ARG A 36 -3.97 17.78 9.26
CA ARG A 36 -3.52 17.42 10.61
C ARG A 36 -4.58 16.68 11.45
N ARG A 37 -5.87 16.76 11.10
CA ARG A 37 -6.95 16.10 11.84
C ARG A 37 -7.18 14.63 11.49
N GLN A 38 -6.46 14.06 10.55
CA GLN A 38 -6.42 12.60 10.30
C GLN A 38 -5.36 11.88 11.16
N LEU A 39 -4.90 12.51 12.23
CA LEU A 39 -4.05 11.80 13.19
C LEU A 39 -4.88 10.70 13.86
N LEU A 40 -4.35 9.48 13.86
CA LEU A 40 -4.93 8.40 14.66
C LEU A 40 -5.04 8.86 16.12
N PRO A 41 -6.06 8.42 16.84
CA PRO A 41 -6.08 8.58 18.29
C PRO A 41 -4.76 8.08 18.87
N ASP A 42 -4.18 8.81 19.84
CA ASP A 42 -2.88 8.49 20.44
C ASP A 42 -2.79 7.04 20.97
N ARG A 43 -3.92 6.44 21.31
CA ARG A 43 -4.02 5.05 21.77
C ARG A 43 -3.50 3.98 20.79
N TYR A 44 -3.31 4.34 19.49
CA TYR A 44 -2.75 3.42 18.48
C TYR A 44 -1.30 3.74 18.13
N VAL A 45 -0.77 4.80 18.69
CA VAL A 45 0.63 5.20 18.57
C VAL A 45 1.39 4.61 19.75
N LEU A 46 2.50 3.96 19.50
CA LEU A 46 3.41 3.54 20.56
C LEU A 46 4.50 4.60 20.72
N THR A 47 4.37 5.40 21.76
CA THR A 47 5.27 6.52 22.03
C THR A 47 6.59 6.08 22.65
N ALA A 48 7.55 7.00 22.66
CA ALA A 48 8.85 6.79 23.30
C ALA A 48 8.75 6.46 24.80
N ASP A 49 7.89 7.17 25.50
CA ASP A 49 7.72 7.03 26.94
C ASP A 49 7.01 5.71 27.26
N GLU A 50 6.02 5.31 26.45
CA GLU A 50 5.37 4.00 26.58
C GLU A 50 6.36 2.86 26.33
N VAL A 51 7.22 2.96 25.30
CA VAL A 51 8.27 1.96 25.05
C VAL A 51 9.25 1.88 26.21
N ALA A 52 9.64 3.02 26.80
CA ALA A 52 10.56 3.04 27.94
C ALA A 52 9.94 2.45 29.23
N ALA A 53 8.62 2.48 29.34
CA ALA A 53 7.87 1.96 30.50
C ALA A 53 7.48 0.47 30.36
N LEU A 54 7.81 -0.17 29.23
CA LEU A 54 7.47 -1.60 29.03
C LEU A 54 8.16 -2.50 30.04
N PRO A 55 7.49 -3.55 30.52
CA PRO A 55 8.10 -4.58 31.35
C PRO A 55 9.29 -5.26 30.63
N GLN A 56 10.30 -5.65 31.38
CA GLN A 56 11.44 -6.38 30.84
C GLN A 56 11.00 -7.64 30.09
N GLY A 57 11.57 -7.89 28.90
CA GLY A 57 11.19 -9.02 28.06
C GLY A 57 9.98 -8.76 27.16
N THR A 58 9.40 -7.55 27.17
CA THR A 58 8.34 -7.17 26.25
C THR A 58 8.94 -6.53 24.99
N LEU A 59 8.65 -7.08 23.80
CA LEU A 59 9.09 -6.55 22.52
C LEU A 59 8.31 -5.26 22.16
N PRO A 60 8.97 -4.10 22.01
CA PRO A 60 8.32 -2.93 21.43
C PRO A 60 8.23 -3.09 19.92
N VAL A 61 7.02 -3.06 19.39
CA VAL A 61 6.76 -3.22 17.95
C VAL A 61 6.07 -1.98 17.41
N VAL A 62 6.84 -1.14 16.73
CA VAL A 62 6.37 0.11 16.11
C VAL A 62 6.29 -0.09 14.62
N LEU A 63 5.05 -0.20 14.10
CA LEU A 63 4.77 -0.38 12.68
C LEU A 63 4.83 0.97 11.95
N ASP A 64 5.46 0.95 10.78
CA ASP A 64 5.45 2.07 9.83
C ASP A 64 4.02 2.51 9.50
N ARG A 65 3.74 3.80 9.74
CA ARG A 65 2.42 4.40 9.55
C ARG A 65 2.31 5.07 8.20
N ARG A 66 1.27 4.72 7.45
CA ARG A 66 0.90 5.39 6.21
C ARG A 66 -0.34 6.26 6.39
N LEU A 67 -0.51 7.25 5.53
CA LEU A 67 -1.66 8.15 5.57
C LEU A 67 -2.98 7.36 5.50
N GLY A 68 -3.93 7.72 6.37
CA GLY A 68 -5.26 7.11 6.42
C GLY A 68 -5.35 5.74 7.07
N GLN A 69 -4.24 5.19 7.63
CA GLN A 69 -4.25 3.90 8.31
C GLN A 69 -4.67 4.02 9.76
N ASP A 70 -5.40 3.01 10.20
CA ASP A 70 -5.81 2.81 11.59
C ASP A 70 -5.64 1.33 12.00
N GLN A 71 -6.10 0.99 13.18
CA GLN A 71 -6.05 -0.39 13.73
C GLN A 71 -6.79 -1.43 12.88
N ASN A 72 -7.67 -1.01 11.95
CA ASN A 72 -8.42 -1.90 11.07
C ASN A 72 -7.63 -2.19 9.78
N ASP A 73 -6.51 -1.49 9.56
CA ASP A 73 -5.61 -1.78 8.45
C ASP A 73 -5.16 -3.24 8.48
N PHE A 74 -5.19 -3.89 7.33
CA PHE A 74 -4.85 -5.31 7.20
C PHE A 74 -3.47 -5.65 7.76
N ARG A 75 -2.45 -4.79 7.50
CA ARG A 75 -1.07 -5.02 7.95
C ARG A 75 -0.96 -4.98 9.47
N PHE A 76 -1.68 -4.03 10.11
CA PHE A 76 -1.71 -3.94 11.58
C PHE A 76 -2.42 -5.15 12.19
N ARG A 77 -3.58 -5.53 11.66
CA ARG A 77 -4.35 -6.70 12.10
C ARG A 77 -3.56 -8.00 11.94
N LEU A 78 -2.88 -8.16 10.79
CA LEU A 78 -2.04 -9.32 10.55
C LEU A 78 -0.86 -9.37 11.50
N LEU A 79 -0.12 -8.25 11.66
CA LEU A 79 1.02 -8.19 12.58
C LEU A 79 0.60 -8.51 14.02
N LYS A 80 -0.53 -7.95 14.46
CA LYS A 80 -1.11 -8.27 15.79
C LYS A 80 -1.40 -9.74 15.93
N LEU A 81 -2.12 -10.34 14.98
CA LEU A 81 -2.45 -11.77 14.98
C LEU A 81 -1.20 -12.66 15.02
N VAL A 82 -0.19 -12.31 14.24
CA VAL A 82 1.11 -13.00 14.18
C VAL A 82 1.83 -12.91 15.53
N LEU A 83 1.93 -11.72 16.12
CA LEU A 83 2.60 -11.54 17.39
C LEU A 83 1.87 -12.23 18.55
N GLU A 84 0.55 -12.24 18.57
CA GLU A 84 -0.26 -12.99 19.53
C GLU A 84 0.03 -14.50 19.48
N ARG A 85 0.42 -15.02 18.31
CA ARG A 85 0.77 -16.44 18.13
C ARG A 85 2.27 -16.72 18.26
N SER A 86 3.12 -15.68 18.36
CA SER A 86 4.56 -15.89 18.51
C SER A 86 4.93 -16.55 19.85
N GLY A 87 4.15 -16.29 20.89
CA GLY A 87 4.45 -16.67 22.26
C GLY A 87 5.37 -15.71 23.01
N THR A 88 5.77 -14.61 22.35
CA THR A 88 6.63 -13.57 22.94
C THR A 88 5.76 -12.40 23.42
N PRO A 89 5.93 -11.89 24.64
CA PRO A 89 5.26 -10.67 25.08
C PRO A 89 5.59 -9.49 24.17
N PHE A 90 4.60 -8.70 23.76
CA PHE A 90 4.80 -7.57 22.87
C PHE A 90 3.89 -6.39 23.20
N ALA A 91 4.31 -5.19 22.77
CA ALA A 91 3.49 -4.01 22.71
C ALA A 91 3.52 -3.48 21.25
N LEU A 92 2.35 -3.42 20.62
CA LEU A 92 2.21 -3.05 19.21
C LEU A 92 1.53 -1.68 19.07
N GLY A 93 2.11 -0.81 18.26
CA GLY A 93 1.51 0.46 17.85
C GLY A 93 2.09 0.95 16.53
N PHE A 94 1.53 2.05 16.03
CA PHE A 94 2.08 2.76 14.89
C PHE A 94 3.15 3.78 15.33
N SER A 95 4.00 4.17 14.39
CA SER A 95 4.84 5.36 14.56
C SER A 95 3.99 6.61 14.73
N ALA A 96 4.47 7.58 15.53
CA ALA A 96 3.77 8.85 15.76
C ALA A 96 3.61 9.67 14.46
N ALA A 97 4.59 9.59 13.57
CA ALA A 97 4.61 10.33 12.31
C ALA A 97 4.28 9.43 11.11
N VAL A 98 3.67 10.02 10.09
CA VAL A 98 3.57 9.44 8.75
C VAL A 98 4.80 9.85 7.97
N GLN A 99 5.49 8.89 7.35
CA GLN A 99 6.72 9.11 6.61
C GLN A 99 6.58 8.68 5.15
N PRO A 100 7.31 9.31 4.20
CA PRO A 100 7.59 8.72 2.91
C PRO A 100 8.26 7.35 3.06
N GLN A 101 7.99 6.44 2.12
CA GLN A 101 8.47 5.05 2.22
C GLN A 101 10.00 4.95 2.27
N ASP A 102 10.70 5.76 1.51
CA ASP A 102 12.17 5.82 1.46
C ASP A 102 12.78 6.28 2.80
N GLU A 103 12.17 7.27 3.46
CA GLU A 103 12.58 7.73 4.78
C GLU A 103 12.31 6.66 5.85
N ALA A 104 11.17 5.97 5.79
CA ALA A 104 10.85 4.88 6.70
C ALA A 104 11.82 3.70 6.54
N ILE A 105 12.16 3.33 5.30
CA ILE A 105 13.16 2.30 5.01
C ILE A 105 14.55 2.72 5.53
N ALA A 106 14.95 3.97 5.33
CA ALA A 106 16.22 4.48 5.82
C ALA A 106 16.30 4.44 7.36
N ALA A 107 15.23 4.92 8.03
CA ALA A 107 15.15 4.89 9.49
C ALA A 107 15.20 3.46 10.05
N LEU A 108 14.51 2.52 9.39
CA LEU A 108 14.52 1.11 9.78
C LEU A 108 15.90 0.47 9.58
N ALA A 109 16.60 0.81 8.47
CA ALA A 109 17.95 0.31 8.18
C ALA A 109 19.04 0.88 9.12
N GLU A 110 18.84 2.08 9.65
CA GLU A 110 19.72 2.63 10.67
C GLU A 110 19.63 1.87 11.99
N GLY A 111 18.45 1.33 12.29
CA GLY A 111 18.21 0.53 13.48
C GLY A 111 18.55 1.27 14.78
N GLN A 112 18.98 0.51 15.80
CA GLN A 112 19.47 1.04 17.08
C GLN A 112 20.99 1.07 17.14
N LYS A 113 21.67 1.41 16.06
CA LYS A 113 23.14 1.52 16.07
C LYS A 113 23.61 2.52 17.10
N ALA A 114 24.65 2.15 17.85
CA ALA A 114 25.23 2.98 18.92
C ALA A 114 25.50 4.42 18.42
N GLY A 115 24.85 5.40 19.05
CA GLY A 115 25.01 6.82 18.74
C GLY A 115 24.09 7.40 17.67
N ARG A 116 23.33 6.60 16.91
CA ARG A 116 22.28 7.06 16.00
C ARG A 116 20.93 6.54 16.47
N ARG A 117 20.08 7.44 16.90
CA ARG A 117 18.69 7.10 17.23
C ARG A 117 17.88 7.08 15.94
N ASN A 118 17.24 5.95 15.64
CA ASN A 118 16.13 5.92 14.72
C ASN A 118 15.06 6.93 15.21
N PRO A 119 14.92 8.11 14.57
CA PRO A 119 14.08 9.18 15.10
C PRO A 119 12.61 8.78 15.11
N LEU A 120 12.23 7.81 14.28
CA LEU A 120 10.87 7.32 14.13
C LEU A 120 10.58 6.11 15.04
N ARG A 121 11.62 5.55 15.65
CA ARG A 121 11.57 4.32 16.47
C ARG A 121 10.88 3.15 15.76
N LEU A 122 10.95 3.11 14.45
CA LEU A 122 10.37 2.02 13.67
C LEU A 122 11.04 0.70 14.04
N SER A 123 10.23 -0.33 14.26
CA SER A 123 10.69 -1.70 14.48
C SER A 123 10.42 -2.57 13.26
N VAL A 124 9.35 -2.27 12.51
CA VAL A 124 8.89 -3.10 11.40
C VAL A 124 8.18 -2.25 10.34
N GLY A 125 8.36 -2.64 9.09
CA GLY A 125 7.62 -2.12 7.94
C GLY A 125 7.17 -3.24 7.01
N VAL A 126 6.24 -2.94 6.10
CA VAL A 126 5.81 -3.86 5.03
C VAL A 126 6.13 -3.22 3.70
N TYR A 127 7.04 -3.86 2.95
CA TYR A 127 7.52 -3.36 1.66
C TYR A 127 7.55 -4.46 0.62
N GLY A 128 7.54 -4.09 -0.67
CA GLY A 128 7.72 -5.03 -1.77
C GLY A 128 9.07 -5.73 -1.68
N ALA A 129 9.06 -7.05 -1.77
CA ALA A 129 10.27 -7.86 -1.70
C ALA A 129 11.16 -7.61 -2.93
N GLY A 130 12.44 -7.44 -2.68
CA GLY A 130 13.44 -7.22 -3.72
C GLY A 130 14.86 -7.27 -3.17
N PRO A 131 15.88 -7.53 -4.04
CA PRO A 131 17.26 -7.73 -3.62
C PRO A 131 17.86 -6.50 -2.94
N GLU A 132 17.52 -5.29 -3.40
CA GLU A 132 17.99 -4.04 -2.79
C GLU A 132 17.56 -3.94 -1.32
N LEU A 133 16.29 -4.25 -1.06
CA LEU A 133 15.73 -4.17 0.28
C LEU A 133 16.30 -5.24 1.20
N ASN A 134 16.51 -6.47 0.67
CA ASN A 134 17.09 -7.57 1.42
C ASN A 134 18.57 -7.35 1.79
N ARG A 135 19.30 -6.49 1.04
CA ARG A 135 20.65 -6.06 1.42
C ARG A 135 20.64 -5.07 2.59
N ARG A 136 19.59 -4.29 2.75
CA ARG A 136 19.50 -3.19 3.73
C ARG A 136 18.76 -3.58 5.00
N LEU A 137 17.80 -4.48 4.90
CA LEU A 137 16.89 -4.87 5.96
C LEU A 137 16.85 -6.41 6.10
N ARG A 138 16.39 -6.86 7.24
CA ARG A 138 16.10 -8.27 7.46
C ARG A 138 14.66 -8.55 7.06
N ALA A 139 14.48 -9.39 6.05
CA ALA A 139 13.17 -9.86 5.63
C ALA A 139 12.67 -11.01 6.52
N VAL A 140 11.36 -11.07 6.73
CA VAL A 140 10.64 -12.28 7.10
C VAL A 140 10.01 -12.82 5.81
N PRO A 141 10.53 -13.89 5.20
CA PRO A 141 10.20 -14.30 3.84
C PRO A 141 8.86 -15.05 3.75
N ILE A 142 7.81 -14.44 4.32
CA ILE A 142 6.44 -14.91 4.20
C ILE A 142 5.59 -13.81 3.55
N PRO A 143 4.93 -14.10 2.42
CA PRO A 143 4.12 -13.11 1.71
C PRO A 143 2.96 -12.61 2.56
N VAL A 144 2.98 -11.32 2.93
CA VAL A 144 1.96 -10.69 3.79
C VAL A 144 0.53 -10.86 3.23
N THR A 145 0.40 -10.94 1.91
CA THR A 145 -0.89 -11.13 1.23
C THR A 145 -0.97 -12.44 0.43
N GLY A 146 -0.09 -13.40 0.70
CA GLY A 146 -0.05 -14.68 -0.05
C GLY A 146 0.17 -14.52 -1.55
N GLY A 147 0.79 -13.42 -1.98
CA GLY A 147 1.02 -13.10 -3.38
C GLY A 147 -0.13 -12.33 -4.05
N ILE A 148 -1.27 -12.09 -3.39
CA ILE A 148 -2.40 -11.33 -3.96
C ILE A 148 -1.96 -9.93 -4.44
N LEU A 149 -0.93 -9.36 -3.83
CA LEU A 149 -0.35 -8.09 -4.27
C LEU A 149 0.18 -8.13 -5.71
N GLY A 150 0.58 -9.28 -6.22
CA GLY A 150 1.00 -9.48 -7.61
C GLY A 150 -0.14 -9.60 -8.61
N LEU A 151 -1.39 -9.60 -8.17
CA LEU A 151 -2.58 -9.51 -9.03
C LEU A 151 -2.92 -8.03 -9.21
N ARG A 152 -2.76 -7.50 -10.45
CA ARG A 152 -2.93 -6.07 -10.74
C ARG A 152 -4.16 -5.83 -11.60
N ALA A 153 -5.18 -5.17 -11.05
CA ALA A 153 -6.25 -4.53 -11.81
C ALA A 153 -6.04 -3.01 -11.80
N GLY A 154 -6.55 -2.30 -12.79
CA GLY A 154 -6.16 -0.91 -12.98
C GLY A 154 -7.31 0.08 -12.88
N TRP A 155 -7.03 1.25 -12.32
CA TRP A 155 -7.87 2.43 -12.47
C TRP A 155 -7.70 2.99 -13.88
N THR A 156 -8.81 3.32 -14.51
CA THR A 156 -8.89 3.91 -15.85
C THR A 156 -9.98 4.96 -15.91
N ASN A 157 -10.17 5.58 -17.05
CA ASN A 157 -11.28 6.49 -17.31
C ASN A 157 -12.16 5.99 -18.45
N GLN A 158 -13.35 6.58 -18.60
CA GLN A 158 -14.33 6.18 -19.61
C GLN A 158 -13.79 6.27 -21.04
N ALA A 159 -12.89 7.23 -21.34
CA ALA A 159 -12.36 7.43 -22.69
C ALA A 159 -11.42 6.30 -23.13
N SER A 160 -10.69 5.69 -22.17
CA SER A 160 -9.73 4.62 -22.44
C SER A 160 -10.36 3.21 -22.52
N LEU A 161 -11.62 3.03 -22.09
CA LEU A 161 -12.22 1.70 -22.00
C LEU A 161 -12.27 0.94 -23.34
N ALA A 162 -12.61 1.63 -24.43
CA ALA A 162 -12.72 0.98 -25.73
C ALA A 162 -11.36 0.43 -26.19
N GLU A 163 -10.28 1.17 -25.95
CA GLU A 163 -8.90 0.73 -26.23
C GLU A 163 -8.50 -0.46 -25.34
N LEU A 164 -8.73 -0.37 -24.02
CA LEU A 164 -8.41 -1.44 -23.08
C LEU A 164 -9.13 -2.75 -23.40
N GLN A 165 -10.36 -2.68 -23.87
CA GLN A 165 -11.15 -3.85 -24.28
C GLN A 165 -10.57 -4.58 -25.51
N THR A 166 -9.72 -3.95 -26.30
CA THR A 166 -9.06 -4.58 -27.46
C THR A 166 -7.84 -5.41 -27.08
N ILE A 167 -7.30 -5.22 -25.88
CA ILE A 167 -6.05 -5.87 -25.43
C ILE A 167 -6.28 -7.38 -25.24
N ARG A 168 -5.52 -8.19 -25.93
CA ARG A 168 -5.57 -9.67 -25.89
C ARG A 168 -4.23 -10.30 -25.52
N SER A 169 -3.14 -9.57 -25.69
CA SER A 169 -1.76 -10.04 -25.54
C SER A 169 -0.89 -9.00 -24.84
N LEU A 170 0.32 -9.41 -24.44
CA LEU A 170 1.34 -8.48 -23.97
C LEU A 170 1.71 -7.45 -25.02
N GLN A 171 1.77 -7.85 -26.31
CA GLN A 171 2.06 -6.94 -27.41
C GLN A 171 0.98 -5.85 -27.56
N ASP A 172 -0.28 -6.17 -27.29
CA ASP A 172 -1.34 -5.16 -27.30
C ASP A 172 -1.18 -4.22 -26.12
N LEU A 173 -0.84 -4.75 -24.92
CA LEU A 173 -0.62 -3.94 -23.72
C LEU A 173 0.54 -2.94 -23.88
N GLN A 174 1.57 -3.29 -24.68
CA GLN A 174 2.69 -2.39 -24.98
C GLN A 174 2.30 -1.15 -25.78
N ARG A 175 1.09 -1.10 -26.36
CA ARG A 175 0.60 0.06 -27.13
C ARG A 175 0.05 1.17 -26.27
N ILE A 176 -0.43 0.85 -25.07
CA ILE A 176 -0.98 1.84 -24.14
C ILE A 176 0.08 2.37 -23.17
N VAL A 177 -0.19 3.49 -22.55
CA VAL A 177 0.66 4.08 -21.51
C VAL A 177 0.11 3.75 -20.14
N LEU A 178 0.92 3.11 -19.33
CA LEU A 178 0.67 2.84 -17.93
C LEU A 178 1.25 3.96 -17.07
N VAL A 179 0.77 4.09 -15.83
CA VAL A 179 1.42 4.96 -14.83
C VAL A 179 1.75 4.16 -13.57
N GLN A 180 2.91 4.49 -12.95
CA GLN A 180 3.33 3.94 -11.67
C GLN A 180 3.99 5.01 -10.80
N GLY A 181 4.08 4.74 -9.50
CA GLY A 181 4.77 5.60 -8.56
C GLY A 181 6.27 5.64 -8.84
N LEU A 182 6.84 6.84 -8.73
CA LEU A 182 8.28 7.02 -8.86
C LEU A 182 9.02 6.17 -7.81
N GLY A 183 9.96 5.33 -8.25
CA GLY A 183 10.74 4.44 -7.39
C GLY A 183 10.00 3.18 -6.93
N TRP A 184 8.81 2.89 -7.46
CA TRP A 184 8.14 1.63 -7.17
C TRP A 184 8.76 0.48 -7.97
N SER A 185 8.90 -0.67 -7.34
CA SER A 185 9.48 -1.88 -7.97
C SER A 185 8.70 -2.41 -9.17
N ASP A 186 7.42 -2.08 -9.28
CA ASP A 186 6.59 -2.40 -10.45
C ASP A 186 7.14 -1.78 -11.75
N VAL A 187 7.81 -0.62 -11.66
CA VAL A 187 8.36 0.08 -12.84
C VAL A 187 9.34 -0.81 -13.57
N GLU A 188 10.27 -1.43 -12.85
CA GLU A 188 11.26 -2.31 -13.46
C GLU A 188 10.65 -3.56 -14.10
N ILE A 189 9.63 -4.14 -13.46
CA ILE A 189 8.88 -5.28 -14.01
C ILE A 189 8.21 -4.90 -15.32
N PHE A 190 7.60 -3.73 -15.38
CA PHE A 190 6.92 -3.23 -16.58
C PHE A 190 7.91 -2.87 -17.69
N ASP A 191 9.02 -2.23 -17.37
CA ASP A 191 10.07 -1.88 -18.32
C ASP A 191 10.67 -3.14 -18.97
N ARG A 192 10.95 -4.18 -18.19
CA ARG A 192 11.43 -5.47 -18.70
C ARG A 192 10.41 -6.18 -19.60
N ALA A 193 9.12 -5.97 -19.34
CA ALA A 193 8.06 -6.47 -20.19
C ALA A 193 7.84 -5.60 -21.44
N GLY A 194 8.63 -4.54 -21.64
CA GLY A 194 8.52 -3.60 -22.75
C GLY A 194 7.27 -2.71 -22.67
N LEU A 195 6.68 -2.53 -21.49
CA LEU A 195 5.50 -1.70 -21.30
C LEU A 195 5.88 -0.22 -21.24
N ARG A 196 5.07 0.62 -21.84
CA ARG A 196 5.24 2.08 -21.81
C ARG A 196 4.78 2.62 -20.46
N THR A 197 5.71 2.78 -19.52
CA THR A 197 5.41 3.19 -18.15
C THR A 197 5.82 4.63 -17.90
N TYR A 198 4.86 5.49 -17.59
CA TYR A 198 5.12 6.84 -17.09
C TYR A 198 5.21 6.80 -15.56
N THR A 199 6.20 7.49 -14.98
CA THR A 199 6.38 7.53 -13.53
C THR A 199 6.07 8.92 -12.98
N ALA A 200 5.38 8.98 -11.85
CA ALA A 200 5.06 10.24 -11.17
C ALA A 200 5.00 10.04 -9.64
N ARG A 201 4.97 11.15 -8.90
CA ARG A 201 4.71 11.11 -7.47
C ARG A 201 3.32 10.57 -7.20
N SER A 202 3.16 9.82 -6.11
CA SER A 202 1.94 9.08 -5.76
C SER A 202 0.66 9.94 -5.76
N GLU A 203 0.73 11.17 -5.30
CA GLU A 203 -0.40 12.09 -5.25
C GLU A 203 -0.89 12.56 -6.63
N LYS A 204 -0.13 12.31 -7.71
CA LYS A 204 -0.47 12.71 -9.08
C LYS A 204 -1.05 11.58 -9.92
N LEU A 205 -0.90 10.32 -9.50
CA LEU A 205 -1.17 9.15 -10.33
C LEU A 205 -2.63 9.07 -10.80
N LEU A 206 -3.59 9.18 -9.87
CA LEU A 206 -5.01 9.16 -10.19
C LEU A 206 -5.40 10.32 -11.11
N ARG A 207 -4.85 11.51 -10.88
CA ARG A 207 -5.12 12.67 -11.71
C ARG A 207 -4.66 12.48 -13.15
N LEU A 208 -3.48 11.88 -13.38
CA LEU A 208 -2.97 11.61 -14.72
C LEU A 208 -3.91 10.70 -15.52
N VAL A 209 -4.51 9.71 -14.86
CA VAL A 209 -5.52 8.82 -15.47
C VAL A 209 -6.81 9.60 -15.74
N ASN A 210 -7.30 10.34 -14.75
CA ASN A 210 -8.53 11.14 -14.89
C ASN A 210 -8.43 12.14 -16.05
N ASP A 211 -7.29 12.80 -16.17
CA ASP A 211 -7.04 13.82 -17.22
C ASP A 211 -6.67 13.18 -18.57
N ASN A 212 -6.84 11.87 -18.72
CA ASN A 212 -6.57 11.07 -19.93
C ASN A 212 -5.13 11.24 -20.47
N ARG A 213 -4.16 11.45 -19.57
CA ARG A 213 -2.73 11.53 -19.93
C ARG A 213 -2.10 10.16 -20.07
N VAL A 214 -2.66 9.17 -19.38
CA VAL A 214 -2.29 7.76 -19.40
C VAL A 214 -3.56 6.92 -19.37
N GLN A 215 -3.52 5.71 -19.91
CA GLN A 215 -4.71 4.87 -20.07
C GLN A 215 -5.02 4.03 -18.82
N LEU A 216 -4.00 3.57 -18.08
CA LEU A 216 -4.20 2.62 -17.00
C LEU A 216 -3.23 2.86 -15.84
N PHE A 217 -3.74 2.78 -14.62
CA PHE A 217 -2.94 2.74 -13.40
C PHE A 217 -3.12 1.38 -12.72
N PRO A 218 -2.25 0.39 -13.00
CA PRO A 218 -2.30 -0.93 -12.37
C PRO A 218 -2.03 -0.85 -10.87
N ARG A 219 -2.94 -1.45 -10.08
CA ARG A 219 -2.84 -1.51 -8.62
C ARG A 219 -2.98 -2.93 -8.14
N GLY A 220 -2.34 -3.26 -7.03
CA GLY A 220 -2.61 -4.51 -6.34
C GLY A 220 -4.08 -4.63 -5.97
N VAL A 221 -4.71 -5.75 -6.28
CA VAL A 221 -6.16 -5.89 -6.00
C VAL A 221 -6.50 -5.70 -4.53
N ALA A 222 -5.56 -5.98 -3.62
CA ALA A 222 -5.70 -5.72 -2.18
C ALA A 222 -5.74 -4.22 -1.81
N GLU A 223 -5.35 -3.33 -2.72
CA GLU A 223 -5.26 -1.88 -2.47
C GLU A 223 -6.50 -1.12 -2.97
N LEU A 224 -7.26 -1.73 -3.89
CA LEU A 224 -8.33 -1.06 -4.65
C LEU A 224 -9.46 -0.51 -3.79
N GLU A 225 -9.89 -1.24 -2.76
CA GLU A 225 -11.02 -0.81 -1.93
C GLU A 225 -10.67 0.43 -1.10
N ALA A 226 -9.46 0.48 -0.56
CA ALA A 226 -8.97 1.64 0.19
C ALA A 226 -8.91 2.90 -0.70
N GLU A 227 -8.54 2.73 -1.98
CA GLU A 227 -8.47 3.83 -2.95
C GLU A 227 -9.84 4.25 -3.50
N ALA A 228 -10.81 3.35 -3.49
CA ALA A 228 -12.11 3.57 -4.11
C ALA A 228 -12.89 4.77 -3.56
N SER A 229 -12.71 5.10 -2.28
CA SER A 229 -13.35 6.27 -1.66
C SER A 229 -12.81 7.57 -2.25
N VAL A 230 -11.49 7.67 -2.42
CA VAL A 230 -10.82 8.83 -3.03
C VAL A 230 -11.21 8.94 -4.50
N VAL A 231 -11.18 7.83 -5.24
CA VAL A 231 -11.57 7.81 -6.66
C VAL A 231 -13.01 8.30 -6.84
N ARG A 232 -13.97 7.79 -6.08
CA ARG A 232 -15.37 8.21 -6.19
C ARG A 232 -15.59 9.67 -5.82
N SER A 233 -14.84 10.18 -4.84
CA SER A 233 -15.00 11.54 -4.35
C SER A 233 -14.38 12.59 -5.26
N LEU A 234 -13.17 12.33 -5.75
CA LEU A 234 -12.38 13.33 -6.49
C LEU A 234 -12.39 13.13 -8.01
N TYR A 235 -12.65 11.90 -8.48
CA TYR A 235 -12.53 11.52 -9.89
C TYR A 235 -13.73 10.66 -10.34
N PRO A 236 -14.96 11.22 -10.37
CA PRO A 236 -16.19 10.45 -10.60
C PRO A 236 -16.28 9.80 -11.98
N GLN A 237 -15.45 10.22 -12.95
CA GLN A 237 -15.39 9.61 -14.29
C GLN A 237 -14.42 8.44 -14.37
N MET A 238 -13.63 8.21 -13.32
CA MET A 238 -12.75 7.05 -13.23
C MET A 238 -13.51 5.80 -12.80
N LEU A 239 -13.03 4.68 -13.26
CA LEU A 239 -13.57 3.36 -12.93
C LEU A 239 -12.44 2.33 -12.88
N LEU A 240 -12.73 1.20 -12.27
CA LEU A 240 -11.84 0.06 -12.36
C LEU A 240 -12.01 -0.60 -13.73
N ASP A 241 -10.94 -0.75 -14.50
CA ASP A 241 -10.98 -1.52 -15.76
C ASP A 241 -11.57 -2.91 -15.51
N PRO A 242 -12.62 -3.32 -16.24
CA PRO A 242 -13.28 -4.60 -16.00
C PRO A 242 -12.64 -5.77 -16.75
N HIS A 243 -11.65 -5.53 -17.59
CA HIS A 243 -11.20 -6.45 -18.61
C HIS A 243 -9.87 -7.13 -18.26
N LEU A 244 -8.87 -6.37 -17.83
CA LEU A 244 -7.50 -6.85 -17.67
C LEU A 244 -7.17 -7.26 -16.23
N LEU A 245 -6.35 -8.29 -16.09
CA LEU A 245 -5.59 -8.62 -14.89
C LEU A 245 -4.14 -8.87 -15.30
N ILE A 246 -3.26 -7.94 -14.96
CA ILE A 246 -1.82 -8.10 -15.14
C ILE A 246 -1.30 -8.86 -13.91
N VAL A 247 -0.55 -9.92 -14.10
CA VAL A 247 -0.08 -10.75 -12.98
C VAL A 247 1.42 -11.02 -13.10
N TYR A 248 2.12 -10.95 -11.98
CA TYR A 248 3.53 -11.30 -11.85
C TYR A 248 3.84 -11.71 -10.40
N PRO A 249 4.78 -12.64 -10.18
CA PRO A 249 5.20 -13.01 -8.83
C PRO A 249 5.66 -11.78 -8.08
N PHE A 250 4.95 -11.44 -7.01
CA PHE A 250 5.25 -10.27 -6.19
C PHE A 250 4.77 -10.51 -4.76
N ALA A 251 5.61 -10.18 -3.79
CA ALA A 251 5.30 -10.28 -2.39
C ALA A 251 5.62 -8.99 -1.65
N GLY A 252 4.83 -8.65 -0.66
CA GLY A 252 5.24 -7.78 0.43
C GLY A 252 5.70 -8.65 1.59
N PHE A 253 6.83 -8.31 2.20
CA PHE A 253 7.31 -8.96 3.42
C PHE A 253 7.27 -7.99 4.59
N PHE A 254 7.21 -8.53 5.81
CA PHE A 254 7.63 -7.79 6.98
C PHE A 254 9.15 -7.65 6.96
N TYR A 255 9.62 -6.43 7.15
CA TYR A 255 11.02 -6.08 7.26
C TYR A 255 11.31 -5.44 8.60
N VAL A 256 12.41 -5.85 9.21
CA VAL A 256 12.93 -5.29 10.46
C VAL A 256 14.37 -4.79 10.25
N ALA A 257 14.92 -4.07 11.22
CA ALA A 257 16.33 -3.72 11.20
C ALA A 257 17.23 -4.97 11.11
N PRO A 258 18.38 -4.93 10.42
CA PRO A 258 19.24 -6.09 10.20
C PRO A 258 19.63 -6.84 11.49
N GLU A 259 19.84 -6.09 12.57
CA GLU A 259 20.22 -6.60 13.90
C GLU A 259 19.04 -7.10 14.74
N ASN A 260 17.80 -6.75 14.39
CA ASN A 260 16.61 -7.10 15.18
C ASN A 260 16.14 -8.53 14.88
N THR A 261 17.00 -9.50 15.24
CA THR A 261 16.74 -10.94 14.99
C THR A 261 15.61 -11.49 15.85
N GLU A 262 15.42 -10.94 17.05
CA GLU A 262 14.39 -11.38 17.98
C GLU A 262 12.99 -11.09 17.44
N LEU A 263 12.75 -9.87 16.98
CA LEU A 263 11.47 -9.51 16.37
C LEU A 263 11.23 -10.26 15.05
N ALA A 264 12.27 -10.44 14.22
CA ALA A 264 12.15 -11.25 13.01
C ALA A 264 11.73 -12.69 13.33
N ALA A 265 12.35 -13.32 14.32
CA ALA A 265 12.02 -14.67 14.75
C ALA A 265 10.61 -14.77 15.34
N ALA A 266 10.19 -13.80 16.15
CA ALA A 266 8.85 -13.73 16.68
C ALA A 266 7.79 -13.62 15.57
N ILE A 267 8.02 -12.74 14.58
CA ILE A 267 7.13 -12.60 13.42
C ILE A 267 7.13 -13.89 12.59
N GLN A 268 8.28 -14.48 12.28
CA GLN A 268 8.37 -15.73 11.52
C GLN A 268 7.57 -16.85 12.20
N THR A 269 7.86 -17.13 13.47
CA THR A 269 7.21 -18.19 14.24
C THR A 269 5.71 -17.99 14.34
N GLY A 270 5.28 -16.77 14.63
CA GLY A 270 3.86 -16.44 14.73
C GLY A 270 3.16 -16.57 13.38
N PHE A 271 3.79 -16.14 12.29
CA PHE A 271 3.21 -16.21 10.95
C PHE A 271 3.01 -17.67 10.50
N GLU A 272 4.01 -18.53 10.69
CA GLU A 272 3.89 -19.96 10.40
C GLU A 272 2.73 -20.60 11.17
N ARG A 273 2.55 -20.24 12.45
CA ARG A 273 1.45 -20.74 13.27
C ARG A 273 0.08 -20.28 12.78
N VAL A 274 -0.09 -19.00 12.37
CA VAL A 274 -1.38 -18.51 11.86
C VAL A 274 -1.70 -19.07 10.47
N ILE A 275 -0.70 -19.43 9.67
CA ILE A 275 -0.91 -20.18 8.44
C ILE A 275 -1.38 -21.59 8.76
N ALA A 276 -0.70 -22.29 9.65
CA ALA A 276 -1.00 -23.67 10.03
C ALA A 276 -2.40 -23.83 10.66
N ASP A 277 -2.85 -22.87 11.48
CA ASP A 277 -4.19 -22.91 12.11
C ASP A 277 -5.30 -22.31 11.24
N GLY A 278 -4.97 -21.80 10.04
CA GLY A 278 -5.89 -21.22 9.08
C GLY A 278 -6.40 -19.82 9.45
N SER A 279 -5.92 -19.21 10.54
CA SER A 279 -6.36 -17.86 10.94
C SER A 279 -5.86 -16.77 9.98
N TYR A 280 -4.70 -16.97 9.37
CA TYR A 280 -4.19 -16.10 8.30
C TYR A 280 -5.13 -16.10 7.09
N GLN A 281 -5.53 -17.28 6.59
CA GLN A 281 -6.44 -17.37 5.44
C GLN A 281 -7.77 -16.69 5.74
N ARG A 282 -8.34 -16.89 6.93
CA ARG A 282 -9.58 -16.21 7.36
C ARG A 282 -9.43 -14.68 7.36
N LEU A 283 -8.32 -14.16 7.87
CA LEU A 283 -8.05 -12.73 7.89
C LEU A 283 -7.92 -12.15 6.48
N VAL A 284 -7.22 -12.85 5.58
CA VAL A 284 -7.11 -12.45 4.16
C VAL A 284 -8.49 -12.43 3.49
N GLU A 285 -9.30 -13.45 3.70
CA GLU A 285 -10.65 -13.51 3.14
C GLU A 285 -11.55 -12.41 3.66
N GLU A 286 -11.46 -12.08 4.94
CA GLU A 286 -12.27 -11.03 5.56
C GLU A 286 -11.82 -9.63 5.13
N ALA A 287 -10.52 -9.36 5.20
CA ALA A 287 -10.00 -8.00 5.08
C ALA A 287 -9.59 -7.61 3.66
N ILE A 288 -9.27 -8.58 2.80
CA ILE A 288 -8.87 -8.34 1.41
C ILE A 288 -9.95 -8.80 0.43
N MET A 289 -10.45 -10.06 0.59
CA MET A 289 -11.42 -10.62 -0.35
C MET A 289 -12.86 -10.16 -0.03
N THR A 290 -13.03 -8.87 0.17
CA THR A 290 -14.28 -8.25 0.62
C THR A 290 -15.43 -8.39 -0.39
N PRO A 291 -16.69 -8.25 0.01
CA PRO A 291 -17.80 -8.19 -0.92
C PRO A 291 -17.69 -7.07 -1.95
N TRP A 292 -17.10 -5.93 -1.56
CA TRP A 292 -16.84 -4.82 -2.48
C TRP A 292 -15.84 -5.25 -3.57
N LEU A 293 -14.68 -5.77 -3.16
CA LEU A 293 -13.63 -6.18 -4.10
C LEU A 293 -14.14 -7.23 -5.09
N ARG A 294 -14.87 -8.24 -4.60
CA ARG A 294 -15.43 -9.31 -5.45
C ARG A 294 -16.35 -8.77 -6.55
N ARG A 295 -17.29 -7.87 -6.17
CA ARG A 295 -18.22 -7.24 -7.11
C ARG A 295 -17.51 -6.36 -8.14
N GLN A 296 -16.46 -5.63 -7.73
CA GLN A 296 -15.73 -4.74 -8.64
C GLN A 296 -14.73 -5.49 -9.50
N LEU A 297 -14.02 -6.44 -8.92
CA LEU A 297 -12.97 -7.17 -9.62
C LEU A 297 -13.54 -8.09 -10.70
N LYS A 298 -14.67 -8.79 -10.44
CA LYS A 298 -15.29 -9.76 -11.38
C LYS A 298 -14.24 -10.71 -11.98
N LEU A 299 -13.45 -11.34 -11.12
CA LEU A 299 -12.22 -12.05 -11.48
C LEU A 299 -12.43 -13.06 -12.62
N ARG A 300 -13.54 -13.79 -12.63
CA ARG A 300 -13.83 -14.83 -13.66
C ARG A 300 -13.80 -14.30 -15.09
N SER A 301 -14.22 -13.07 -15.33
CA SER A 301 -14.32 -12.48 -16.67
C SER A 301 -13.03 -11.80 -17.15
N ARG A 302 -12.00 -11.74 -16.31
CA ARG A 302 -10.77 -11.04 -16.65
C ARG A 302 -9.85 -11.85 -17.55
N ARG A 303 -9.23 -11.13 -18.48
CA ARG A 303 -8.09 -11.63 -19.25
C ARG A 303 -6.83 -11.50 -18.40
N ILE A 304 -6.12 -12.59 -18.25
CA ILE A 304 -4.84 -12.62 -17.53
C ILE A 304 -3.70 -12.34 -18.51
N LEU A 305 -2.82 -11.42 -18.14
CA LEU A 305 -1.56 -11.14 -18.82
C LEU A 305 -0.44 -11.36 -17.81
N VAL A 306 0.35 -12.43 -18.04
CA VAL A 306 1.42 -12.83 -17.14
C VAL A 306 2.71 -12.11 -17.50
N LEU A 307 3.35 -11.45 -16.54
CA LEU A 307 4.68 -10.88 -16.64
C LEU A 307 5.66 -11.68 -15.80
N GLN A 308 6.94 -11.63 -16.19
CA GLN A 308 8.04 -12.16 -15.40
C GLN A 308 8.53 -11.11 -14.39
N ASN A 309 9.02 -11.56 -13.25
CA ASN A 309 9.71 -10.71 -12.28
C ASN A 309 11.09 -11.34 -11.94
N PRO A 310 12.06 -11.28 -12.84
CA PRO A 310 13.35 -11.91 -12.64
C PRO A 310 14.17 -11.28 -11.50
N GLU A 311 13.98 -9.98 -11.24
CA GLU A 311 14.71 -9.27 -10.18
C GLU A 311 14.38 -9.80 -8.77
N ALA A 312 13.15 -10.27 -8.58
CA ALA A 312 12.75 -10.85 -7.31
C ALA A 312 12.87 -12.39 -7.29
N ALA A 313 13.33 -13.02 -8.36
CA ALA A 313 13.36 -14.48 -8.47
C ALA A 313 14.09 -15.14 -7.29
N ASP A 314 15.31 -14.68 -6.99
CA ASP A 314 16.13 -15.22 -5.89
C ASP A 314 15.47 -14.97 -4.53
N VAL A 315 14.89 -13.76 -4.33
CA VAL A 315 14.22 -13.38 -3.08
C VAL A 315 12.95 -14.20 -2.85
N LEU A 316 12.22 -14.50 -3.93
CA LEU A 316 10.97 -15.27 -3.87
C LEU A 316 11.20 -16.77 -3.84
N ALA A 317 12.38 -17.26 -4.26
CA ALA A 317 12.76 -18.66 -4.17
C ALA A 317 12.87 -19.16 -2.72
N ASP A 318 13.18 -18.26 -1.77
CA ASP A 318 13.26 -18.58 -0.35
C ASP A 318 11.87 -18.71 0.33
N VAL A 319 10.79 -18.36 -0.38
CA VAL A 319 9.42 -18.46 0.15
C VAL A 319 8.95 -19.90 0.07
N ASN A 320 8.52 -20.45 1.22
CA ASN A 320 7.89 -21.77 1.24
C ASN A 320 6.67 -21.76 0.29
N PRO A 321 6.57 -22.71 -0.65
CA PRO A 321 5.45 -22.81 -1.59
C PRO A 321 4.06 -22.79 -0.92
N ASP A 322 3.92 -23.35 0.28
CA ASP A 322 2.67 -23.41 1.02
C ASP A 322 2.23 -22.05 1.60
N HIS A 323 3.10 -21.03 1.57
CA HIS A 323 2.78 -19.67 1.98
C HIS A 323 2.10 -18.85 0.87
N TRP A 324 2.03 -19.40 -0.35
CA TRP A 324 1.38 -18.72 -1.46
C TRP A 324 -0.12 -19.06 -1.56
N ILE A 325 -0.95 -18.04 -1.58
CA ILE A 325 -2.38 -18.13 -1.94
C ILE A 325 -2.54 -18.14 -3.45
N VAL A 326 -1.70 -17.37 -4.15
CA VAL A 326 -1.69 -17.27 -5.63
C VAL A 326 -0.85 -18.41 -6.22
N PRO A 327 -1.39 -19.19 -7.16
CA PRO A 327 -0.72 -20.34 -7.76
C PRO A 327 0.30 -19.92 -8.83
N TRP A 328 1.42 -19.32 -8.43
CA TRP A 328 2.42 -18.76 -9.35
C TRP A 328 2.97 -19.78 -10.34
N ASN A 329 3.23 -21.02 -9.93
CA ASN A 329 3.73 -22.07 -10.82
C ASN A 329 2.74 -22.38 -11.96
N ASP A 330 1.45 -22.31 -11.71
CA ASP A 330 0.43 -22.56 -12.71
C ASP A 330 0.25 -21.37 -13.66
N LEU A 331 0.37 -20.16 -13.14
CA LEU A 331 0.35 -18.94 -13.94
C LEU A 331 1.58 -18.84 -14.86
N LEU A 332 2.78 -19.04 -14.31
CA LEU A 332 4.03 -18.92 -15.06
C LEU A 332 4.22 -20.03 -16.10
N SER A 333 3.70 -21.23 -15.83
CA SER A 333 3.73 -22.35 -16.79
C SER A 333 2.63 -22.29 -17.86
N GLY A 334 1.71 -21.32 -17.78
CA GLY A 334 0.59 -21.21 -18.71
C GLY A 334 -0.53 -22.23 -18.49
N ARG A 335 -0.56 -22.95 -17.35
CA ARG A 335 -1.70 -23.79 -16.98
C ARG A 335 -2.94 -22.97 -16.61
N ILE A 336 -2.74 -21.76 -16.09
CA ILE A 336 -3.78 -20.78 -15.82
C ILE A 336 -3.63 -19.64 -16.83
N THR A 337 -4.64 -19.42 -17.67
CA THR A 337 -4.62 -18.41 -18.74
C THR A 337 -5.79 -17.43 -18.68
N SER A 338 -6.77 -17.73 -17.85
CA SER A 338 -7.97 -16.91 -17.70
C SER A 338 -8.35 -16.69 -16.24
N GLY A 339 -9.16 -15.68 -15.97
CA GLY A 339 -9.74 -15.46 -14.65
C GLY A 339 -10.61 -16.62 -14.18
N ASN A 340 -11.24 -17.34 -15.11
CA ASN A 340 -12.03 -18.52 -14.77
C ASN A 340 -11.13 -19.68 -14.28
N ASP A 341 -9.96 -19.89 -14.92
CA ASP A 341 -9.01 -20.90 -14.50
C ASP A 341 -8.44 -20.55 -13.12
N LEU A 342 -8.11 -19.26 -12.90
CA LEU A 342 -7.61 -18.76 -11.63
C LEU A 342 -8.62 -18.96 -10.50
N CYS A 343 -9.91 -18.84 -10.78
CA CYS A 343 -11.00 -19.09 -9.85
C CYS A 343 -11.13 -20.57 -9.43
N SER A 344 -10.52 -21.47 -10.15
CA SER A 344 -10.49 -22.90 -9.79
C SER A 344 -9.41 -23.20 -8.73
N SER A 345 -8.47 -22.28 -8.52
CA SER A 345 -7.47 -22.36 -7.46
C SER A 345 -8.12 -22.21 -6.07
N SER A 346 -7.77 -23.11 -5.16
CA SER A 346 -8.38 -23.17 -3.83
C SER A 346 -8.24 -21.87 -3.03
N GLY A 347 -7.06 -21.24 -3.06
CA GLY A 347 -6.75 -20.04 -2.29
C GLY A 347 -7.51 -18.77 -2.73
N LEU A 348 -7.99 -18.74 -3.98
CA LEU A 348 -8.63 -17.57 -4.57
C LEU A 348 -10.14 -17.73 -4.80
N LYS A 349 -10.71 -18.88 -4.47
CA LYS A 349 -12.16 -19.16 -4.65
C LYS A 349 -13.04 -18.07 -4.08
N ARG A 350 -12.68 -17.50 -2.93
CA ARG A 350 -13.46 -16.46 -2.27
C ARG A 350 -13.56 -15.18 -3.10
N LEU A 351 -12.54 -14.83 -3.89
CA LEU A 351 -12.60 -13.69 -4.82
C LEU A 351 -13.57 -13.89 -5.98
N CYS A 352 -13.97 -15.13 -6.24
CA CYS A 352 -14.77 -15.53 -7.40
C CYS A 352 -16.24 -15.79 -7.09
N VAL A 353 -16.62 -15.74 -5.83
CA VAL A 353 -18.02 -15.90 -5.38
C VAL A 353 -18.70 -14.53 -5.44
N ASN A 354 -19.79 -14.44 -6.18
CA ASN A 354 -20.63 -13.23 -6.28
C ASN A 354 -21.39 -12.99 -4.97
#